data_fb948f9f3062dcf6d90282820c1cecb1
#
_entry.id   fb948f9f3062dcf6d90282820c1cecb1
#
_cell.length_a   1.000
_cell.length_b   1.000
_cell.length_c   1.000
_cell.angle_alpha   90.00
_cell.angle_beta   90.00
_cell.angle_gamma   90.00
#
_symmetry.space_group_name_H-M   'P 1'
#
loop_
_entity.id
_entity.type
_entity.pdbx_description
1 polymer ?
#
loop_
_entity_poly.entity_id
_entity_poly.type
_entity_poly.pdbx_seq_one_letter_code
_entity_poly.pdbx_strand_id
1 'polypeptide(L)'
;MKNMCLLPVWAVLLIIAGTFFSCEKKKDMAIYRQADSLNLLSYRMRYKNLDTACKAAHDAYKLADGFPSLRAGALNNQGFCAFIHMDFEKAEDLFLRVYEESNNELECLIADIGMMKICQRTAMNKEFYDYRNSALRRMKRISDDRSAITDPGELERLNYARSEFFIASAIYYYYLQQEQQSLEAINEIKVDEALESDTAQLLYYYYMKGSGGMYEADTPQDVVLGEFNYLIECLGISREYGYV
;
A
#
# COMPACT_ATOMS: atom_id res chain seq x y z
N MET A 1 -64.96 -29.91 -7.23
CA MET A 1 -63.78 -30.65 -6.84
C MET A 1 -62.58 -29.76 -7.06
N LYS A 2 -61.94 -29.24 -6.02
CA LYS A 2 -60.77 -28.36 -6.12
C LYS A 2 -59.53 -29.24 -6.27
N ASN A 3 -58.87 -29.19 -7.41
CA ASN A 3 -57.55 -29.80 -7.62
C ASN A 3 -56.52 -28.99 -6.82
N MET A 4 -56.17 -29.48 -5.65
CA MET A 4 -55.01 -29.03 -4.89
C MET A 4 -53.78 -29.58 -5.58
N CYS A 5 -53.08 -28.73 -6.36
CA CYS A 5 -51.78 -29.04 -6.92
C CYS A 5 -50.78 -29.14 -5.73
N LEU A 6 -50.51 -30.35 -5.30
CA LEU A 6 -49.39 -30.64 -4.39
C LEU A 6 -48.09 -30.39 -5.16
N LEU A 7 -47.43 -29.29 -4.84
CA LEU A 7 -46.05 -29.09 -5.28
C LEU A 7 -45.23 -30.31 -4.85
N PRO A 8 -44.46 -30.91 -5.75
CA PRO A 8 -43.66 -32.08 -5.40
C PRO A 8 -42.61 -31.68 -4.35
N VAL A 9 -42.41 -32.53 -3.36
CA VAL A 9 -41.49 -32.31 -2.21
C VAL A 9 -40.11 -31.86 -2.68
N TRP A 10 -39.63 -32.31 -3.82
CA TRP A 10 -38.40 -31.88 -4.47
C TRP A 10 -38.34 -30.38 -4.79
N ALA A 11 -39.45 -29.78 -5.19
CA ALA A 11 -39.51 -28.34 -5.49
C ALA A 11 -39.37 -27.50 -4.23
N VAL A 12 -39.94 -27.95 -3.10
CA VAL A 12 -39.80 -27.30 -1.79
C VAL A 12 -38.38 -27.41 -1.29
N LEU A 13 -37.73 -28.56 -1.44
CA LEU A 13 -36.33 -28.80 -1.04
C LEU A 13 -35.36 -27.91 -1.88
N LEU A 14 -35.61 -27.75 -3.18
CA LEU A 14 -34.81 -26.86 -4.04
C LEU A 14 -34.96 -25.38 -3.67
N ILE A 15 -36.16 -24.92 -3.28
CA ILE A 15 -36.38 -23.56 -2.83
C ILE A 15 -35.67 -23.31 -1.50
N ILE A 16 -35.74 -24.25 -0.56
CA ILE A 16 -35.06 -24.15 0.75
C ILE A 16 -33.53 -24.14 0.55
N ALA A 17 -32.99 -25.03 -0.28
CA ALA A 17 -31.57 -25.04 -0.59
C ALA A 17 -31.13 -23.72 -1.25
N GLY A 18 -31.91 -23.21 -2.22
CA GLY A 18 -31.61 -21.93 -2.88
C GLY A 18 -31.62 -20.72 -1.93
N THR A 19 -32.49 -20.72 -0.92
CA THR A 19 -32.54 -19.63 0.08
C THR A 19 -31.36 -19.69 1.05
N PHE A 20 -30.90 -20.88 1.44
CA PHE A 20 -29.71 -21.05 2.28
C PHE A 20 -28.44 -20.60 1.55
N PHE A 21 -28.22 -21.01 0.30
CA PHE A 21 -27.08 -20.56 -0.52
C PHE A 21 -27.08 -19.05 -0.77
N SER A 22 -28.25 -18.43 -0.96
CA SER A 22 -28.36 -16.99 -1.13
C SER A 22 -28.05 -16.21 0.15
N CYS A 23 -28.40 -16.76 1.32
CA CYS A 23 -28.13 -16.13 2.62
C CYS A 23 -26.64 -16.20 2.97
N GLU A 24 -25.99 -17.33 2.70
CA GLU A 24 -24.57 -17.56 2.93
C GLU A 24 -23.73 -16.62 2.06
N LYS A 25 -23.98 -16.56 0.75
CA LYS A 25 -23.31 -15.59 -0.16
C LYS A 25 -23.46 -14.13 0.27
N LYS A 26 -24.63 -13.74 0.78
CA LYS A 26 -24.84 -12.37 1.27
C LYS A 26 -24.04 -12.09 2.55
N LYS A 27 -23.88 -13.06 3.43
CA LYS A 27 -23.09 -12.97 4.64
C LYS A 27 -21.61 -12.84 4.29
N ASP A 28 -21.10 -13.66 3.39
CA ASP A 28 -19.72 -13.62 2.94
C ASP A 28 -19.38 -12.28 2.27
N MET A 29 -20.30 -11.75 1.44
CA MET A 29 -20.12 -10.45 0.83
C MET A 29 -20.12 -9.29 1.84
N ALA A 30 -20.89 -9.39 2.92
CA ALA A 30 -20.90 -8.39 3.99
C ALA A 30 -19.57 -8.43 4.77
N ILE A 31 -19.06 -9.62 5.07
CA ILE A 31 -17.75 -9.80 5.72
C ILE A 31 -16.64 -9.27 4.82
N TYR A 32 -16.65 -9.60 3.52
CA TYR A 32 -15.71 -9.07 2.55
C TYR A 32 -15.65 -7.54 2.58
N ARG A 33 -16.79 -6.87 2.44
CA ARG A 33 -16.87 -5.41 2.45
C ARG A 33 -16.40 -4.80 3.77
N GLN A 34 -16.68 -5.44 4.89
CA GLN A 34 -16.25 -4.97 6.19
C GLN A 34 -14.72 -5.08 6.34
N ALA A 35 -14.13 -6.22 5.94
CA ALA A 35 -12.68 -6.42 5.96
C ALA A 35 -11.96 -5.44 5.02
N ASP A 36 -12.50 -5.23 3.82
CA ASP A 36 -11.98 -4.28 2.85
C ASP A 36 -12.03 -2.84 3.38
N SER A 37 -13.16 -2.42 3.96
CA SER A 37 -13.30 -1.11 4.60
C SER A 37 -12.32 -0.89 5.74
N LEU A 38 -12.02 -1.93 6.53
CA LEU A 38 -11.03 -1.86 7.61
C LEU A 38 -9.60 -1.77 7.06
N ASN A 39 -9.28 -2.50 5.99
CA ASN A 39 -8.00 -2.36 5.30
C ASN A 39 -7.80 -0.95 4.78
N LEU A 40 -8.82 -0.38 4.15
CA LEU A 40 -8.78 1.00 3.65
C LEU A 40 -8.66 2.02 4.80
N LEU A 41 -9.38 1.82 5.90
CA LEU A 41 -9.27 2.65 7.09
C LEU A 41 -7.86 2.62 7.67
N SER A 42 -7.28 1.42 7.81
CA SER A 42 -5.91 1.25 8.28
C SER A 42 -4.93 2.04 7.41
N TYR A 43 -5.04 1.86 6.10
CA TYR A 43 -4.22 2.55 5.12
C TYR A 43 -4.31 4.09 5.25
N ARG A 44 -5.51 4.65 5.30
CA ARG A 44 -5.73 6.11 5.39
C ARG A 44 -5.28 6.72 6.71
N MET A 45 -5.28 5.92 7.79
CA MET A 45 -4.93 6.39 9.13
C MET A 45 -3.44 6.23 9.48
N ARG A 46 -2.67 5.50 8.68
CA ARG A 46 -1.31 5.07 9.02
C ARG A 46 -0.32 6.20 9.37
N TYR A 47 -0.50 7.39 8.78
CA TYR A 47 0.30 8.57 9.12
C TYR A 47 -0.45 9.61 9.97
N LYS A 48 -1.78 9.42 10.19
CA LYS A 48 -2.62 10.36 10.94
C LYS A 48 -2.92 9.87 12.36
N ASN A 49 -3.17 8.59 12.51
CA ASN A 49 -3.47 7.95 13.79
C ASN A 49 -3.06 6.49 13.74
N LEU A 50 -1.83 6.22 14.17
CA LEU A 50 -1.23 4.89 14.09
C LEU A 50 -2.00 3.83 14.90
N ASP A 51 -2.52 4.18 16.08
CA ASP A 51 -3.30 3.26 16.91
C ASP A 51 -4.57 2.80 16.18
N THR A 52 -5.28 3.74 15.55
CA THR A 52 -6.46 3.42 14.74
C THR A 52 -6.08 2.56 13.53
N ALA A 53 -4.96 2.87 12.86
CA ALA A 53 -4.47 2.10 11.73
C ALA A 53 -4.15 0.66 12.13
N CYS A 54 -3.39 0.46 13.21
CA CYS A 54 -2.99 -0.86 13.70
C CYS A 54 -4.19 -1.70 14.16
N LYS A 55 -5.15 -1.09 14.85
CA LYS A 55 -6.38 -1.77 15.26
C LYS A 55 -7.20 -2.20 14.04
N ALA A 56 -7.39 -1.31 13.08
CA ALA A 56 -8.14 -1.63 11.86
C ALA A 56 -7.48 -2.75 11.06
N ALA A 57 -6.13 -2.76 10.92
CA ALA A 57 -5.39 -3.83 10.27
C ALA A 57 -5.58 -5.19 10.95
N HIS A 58 -5.54 -5.19 12.29
CA HIS A 58 -5.76 -6.42 13.07
C HIS A 58 -7.19 -6.97 12.92
N ASP A 59 -8.18 -6.10 12.99
CA ASP A 59 -9.59 -6.47 12.85
C ASP A 59 -9.91 -6.91 11.41
N ALA A 60 -9.30 -6.26 10.39
CA ALA A 60 -9.39 -6.68 9.00
C ALA A 60 -8.86 -8.10 8.79
N TYR A 61 -7.67 -8.41 9.35
CA TYR A 61 -7.07 -9.73 9.24
C TYR A 61 -7.96 -10.83 9.80
N LYS A 62 -8.59 -10.59 10.97
CA LYS A 62 -9.51 -11.55 11.59
C LYS A 62 -10.76 -11.81 10.76
N LEU A 63 -11.29 -10.77 10.09
CA LEU A 63 -12.49 -10.90 9.28
C LEU A 63 -12.21 -11.47 7.89
N ALA A 64 -10.98 -11.35 7.41
CA ALA A 64 -10.61 -11.75 6.06
C ALA A 64 -10.35 -13.27 5.91
N ASP A 65 -10.79 -14.09 6.87
CA ASP A 65 -10.69 -15.55 6.76
C ASP A 65 -11.49 -16.03 5.53
N GLY A 66 -10.83 -16.81 4.67
CA GLY A 66 -11.38 -17.20 3.37
C GLY A 66 -11.20 -16.21 2.22
N PHE A 67 -10.59 -15.03 2.46
CA PHE A 67 -10.30 -14.01 1.44
C PHE A 67 -8.79 -13.68 1.35
N PRO A 68 -7.99 -14.48 0.65
CA PRO A 68 -6.52 -14.37 0.68
C PRO A 68 -5.98 -12.98 0.34
N SER A 69 -6.54 -12.29 -0.65
CA SER A 69 -6.10 -10.93 -1.01
C SER A 69 -6.36 -9.91 0.10
N LEU A 70 -7.51 -9.98 0.78
CA LEU A 70 -7.82 -9.10 1.90
C LEU A 70 -6.94 -9.41 3.12
N ARG A 71 -6.63 -10.68 3.37
CA ARG A 71 -5.68 -11.08 4.43
C ARG A 71 -4.30 -10.54 4.15
N ALA A 72 -3.82 -10.66 2.92
CA ALA A 72 -2.53 -10.11 2.49
C ALA A 72 -2.49 -8.59 2.67
N GLY A 73 -3.54 -7.86 2.29
CA GLY A 73 -3.66 -6.43 2.55
C GLY A 73 -3.60 -6.08 4.04
N ALA A 74 -4.27 -6.87 4.88
CA ALA A 74 -4.22 -6.69 6.33
C ALA A 74 -2.83 -6.99 6.92
N LEU A 75 -2.12 -7.99 6.41
CA LEU A 75 -0.73 -8.29 6.79
C LEU A 75 0.21 -7.15 6.41
N ASN A 76 0.08 -6.59 5.19
CA ASN A 76 0.83 -5.42 4.76
C ASN A 76 0.61 -4.23 5.70
N ASN A 77 -0.65 -3.96 6.08
CA ASN A 77 -0.98 -2.89 7.01
C ASN A 77 -0.41 -3.13 8.42
N GLN A 78 -0.45 -4.38 8.92
CA GLN A 78 0.17 -4.75 10.20
C GLN A 78 1.70 -4.66 10.14
N GLY A 79 2.31 -5.08 9.02
CA GLY A 79 3.74 -4.95 8.77
C GLY A 79 4.19 -3.49 8.79
N PHE A 80 3.41 -2.60 8.16
CA PHE A 80 3.64 -1.15 8.23
C PHE A 80 3.57 -0.63 9.68
N CYS A 81 2.56 -1.06 10.46
CA CYS A 81 2.46 -0.68 11.87
C CYS A 81 3.68 -1.12 12.68
N ALA A 82 4.11 -2.36 12.52
CA ALA A 82 5.31 -2.88 13.19
C ALA A 82 6.58 -2.10 12.76
N PHE A 83 6.70 -1.79 11.46
CA PHE A 83 7.81 -0.99 10.93
C PHE A 83 7.89 0.40 11.57
N ILE A 84 6.76 1.12 11.71
CA ILE A 84 6.73 2.45 12.35
C ILE A 84 7.08 2.36 13.84
N HIS A 85 6.70 1.28 14.52
CA HIS A 85 7.11 1.00 15.89
C HIS A 85 8.57 0.52 16.01
N MET A 86 9.33 0.46 14.91
CA MET A 86 10.71 -0.04 14.83
C MET A 86 10.85 -1.52 15.25
N ASP A 87 9.76 -2.28 15.24
CA ASP A 87 9.75 -3.73 15.44
C ASP A 87 9.99 -4.42 14.07
N PHE A 88 11.27 -4.33 13.62
CA PHE A 88 11.63 -4.76 12.26
C PHE A 88 11.52 -6.28 12.09
N GLU A 89 11.80 -7.06 13.13
CA GLU A 89 11.65 -8.52 13.08
C GLU A 89 10.19 -8.93 12.85
N LYS A 90 9.28 -8.32 13.60
CA LYS A 90 7.84 -8.54 13.42
C LYS A 90 7.33 -8.00 12.08
N ALA A 91 7.84 -6.86 11.63
CA ALA A 91 7.45 -6.30 10.34
C ALA A 91 7.87 -7.23 9.19
N GLU A 92 9.10 -7.77 9.24
CA GLU A 92 9.62 -8.75 8.29
C GLU A 92 8.76 -10.01 8.25
N ASP A 93 8.45 -10.62 9.40
CA ASP A 93 7.58 -11.80 9.49
C ASP A 93 6.22 -11.53 8.80
N LEU A 94 5.60 -10.39 9.09
CA LEU A 94 4.31 -10.02 8.52
C LEU A 94 4.37 -9.83 7.00
N PHE A 95 5.42 -9.19 6.46
CA PHE A 95 5.58 -9.05 5.01
C PHE A 95 5.91 -10.38 4.32
N LEU A 96 6.71 -11.25 4.94
CA LEU A 96 7.00 -12.59 4.40
C LEU A 96 5.74 -13.45 4.31
N ARG A 97 4.86 -13.37 5.30
CA ARG A 97 3.57 -14.07 5.29
C ARG A 97 2.64 -13.62 4.16
N VAL A 98 2.78 -12.41 3.63
CA VAL A 98 2.01 -11.98 2.44
C VAL A 98 2.25 -12.92 1.28
N TYR A 99 3.51 -13.33 1.04
CA TYR A 99 3.86 -14.24 -0.06
C TYR A 99 3.35 -15.67 0.18
N GLU A 100 3.20 -16.08 1.44
CA GLU A 100 2.69 -17.40 1.81
C GLU A 100 1.17 -17.47 1.68
N GLU A 101 0.47 -16.40 2.05
CA GLU A 101 -0.99 -16.38 2.15
C GLU A 101 -1.69 -15.91 0.86
N SER A 102 -0.96 -15.30 -0.09
CA SER A 102 -1.56 -14.74 -1.31
C SER A 102 -0.62 -14.72 -2.50
N ASN A 103 -1.19 -14.94 -3.68
CA ASN A 103 -0.53 -14.74 -4.99
C ASN A 103 -0.93 -13.41 -5.64
N ASN A 104 -1.57 -12.49 -4.92
CA ASN A 104 -1.95 -11.19 -5.45
C ASN A 104 -0.70 -10.35 -5.70
N GLU A 105 -0.42 -10.02 -6.96
CA GLU A 105 0.79 -9.31 -7.37
C GLU A 105 0.89 -7.91 -6.76
N LEU A 106 -0.23 -7.21 -6.54
CA LEU A 106 -0.25 -5.90 -5.90
C LEU A 106 0.12 -6.00 -4.40
N GLU A 107 -0.45 -6.97 -3.68
CA GLU A 107 -0.12 -7.18 -2.28
C GLU A 107 1.35 -7.61 -2.10
N CYS A 108 1.84 -8.47 -2.96
CA CYS A 108 3.25 -8.86 -2.96
C CYS A 108 4.19 -7.69 -3.33
N LEU A 109 3.77 -6.78 -4.22
CA LEU A 109 4.51 -5.55 -4.52
C LEU A 109 4.62 -4.65 -3.28
N ILE A 110 3.52 -4.48 -2.55
CA ILE A 110 3.50 -3.68 -1.30
C ILE A 110 4.41 -4.30 -0.24
N ALA A 111 4.42 -5.65 -0.13
CA ALA A 111 5.32 -6.36 0.76
C ALA A 111 6.81 -6.18 0.36
N ASP A 112 7.14 -6.28 -0.94
CA ASP A 112 8.51 -6.01 -1.44
C ASP A 112 8.97 -4.59 -1.03
N ILE A 113 8.10 -3.58 -1.14
CA ILE A 113 8.42 -2.20 -0.73
C ILE A 113 8.59 -2.10 0.80
N GLY A 114 7.77 -2.79 1.57
CA GLY A 114 7.93 -2.90 3.03
C GLY A 114 9.28 -3.49 3.42
N MET A 115 9.69 -4.58 2.76
CA MET A 115 10.99 -5.20 2.94
C MET A 115 12.15 -4.28 2.52
N MET A 116 12.02 -3.52 1.41
CA MET A 116 13.01 -2.49 1.03
C MET A 116 13.22 -1.48 2.16
N LYS A 117 12.14 -1.02 2.80
CA LYS A 117 12.22 -0.06 3.91
C LYS A 117 12.90 -0.66 5.14
N ILE A 118 12.64 -1.93 5.47
CA ILE A 118 13.34 -2.64 6.55
C ILE A 118 14.82 -2.74 6.22
N CYS A 119 15.19 -3.23 5.03
CA CYS A 119 16.57 -3.37 4.60
C CYS A 119 17.33 -2.05 4.64
N GLN A 120 16.67 -0.93 4.30
CA GLN A 120 17.25 0.41 4.43
C GLN A 120 17.58 0.75 5.89
N ARG A 121 16.68 0.46 6.84
CA ARG A 121 16.87 0.76 8.27
C ARG A 121 17.89 -0.14 8.94
N THR A 122 18.05 -1.34 8.45
CA THR A 122 18.96 -2.36 8.99
C THR A 122 20.29 -2.48 8.23
N ALA A 123 20.51 -1.61 7.25
CA ALA A 123 21.71 -1.58 6.38
C ALA A 123 21.95 -2.89 5.60
N MET A 124 20.91 -3.63 5.26
CA MET A 124 20.96 -4.85 4.48
C MET A 124 20.95 -4.52 2.98
N ASN A 125 22.09 -4.05 2.48
CA ASN A 125 22.18 -3.47 1.14
C ASN A 125 21.90 -4.46 0.01
N LYS A 126 22.37 -5.69 0.13
CA LYS A 126 22.13 -6.72 -0.90
C LYS A 126 20.65 -7.06 -0.99
N GLU A 127 20.02 -7.30 0.16
CA GLU A 127 18.61 -7.65 0.28
C GLU A 127 17.71 -6.50 -0.20
N PHE A 128 18.11 -5.24 0.04
CA PHE A 128 17.41 -4.08 -0.53
C PHE A 128 17.31 -4.17 -2.06
N TYR A 129 18.43 -4.46 -2.75
CA TYR A 129 18.43 -4.60 -4.21
C TYR A 129 17.64 -5.82 -4.67
N ASP A 130 17.66 -6.91 -3.92
CA ASP A 130 16.89 -8.11 -4.25
C ASP A 130 15.37 -7.82 -4.20
N TYR A 131 14.87 -7.16 -3.15
CA TYR A 131 13.46 -6.75 -3.05
C TYR A 131 13.10 -5.66 -4.05
N ARG A 132 13.97 -4.68 -4.27
CA ARG A 132 13.78 -3.65 -5.30
C ARG A 132 13.61 -4.27 -6.70
N ASN A 133 14.45 -5.22 -7.05
CA ASN A 133 14.34 -5.92 -8.33
C ASN A 133 13.08 -6.80 -8.41
N SER A 134 12.65 -7.39 -7.30
CA SER A 134 11.36 -8.10 -7.20
C SER A 134 10.20 -7.16 -7.46
N ALA A 135 10.15 -6.01 -6.79
CA ALA A 135 9.13 -4.99 -6.97
C ALA A 135 9.04 -4.50 -8.44
N LEU A 136 10.18 -4.24 -9.08
CA LEU A 136 10.23 -3.85 -10.50
C LEU A 136 9.63 -4.93 -11.42
N ARG A 137 9.95 -6.20 -11.18
CA ARG A 137 9.37 -7.31 -11.96
C ARG A 137 7.85 -7.41 -11.77
N ARG A 138 7.34 -7.19 -10.52
CA ARG A 138 5.90 -7.19 -10.24
C ARG A 138 5.20 -6.03 -10.91
N MET A 139 5.73 -4.82 -10.79
CA MET A 139 5.18 -3.64 -11.47
C MET A 139 5.09 -3.85 -12.98
N LYS A 140 6.11 -4.48 -13.58
CA LYS A 140 6.09 -4.83 -15.00
C LYS A 140 4.99 -5.85 -15.32
N ARG A 141 4.87 -6.95 -14.54
CA ARG A 141 3.81 -7.95 -14.76
C ARG A 141 2.41 -7.34 -14.66
N ILE A 142 2.18 -6.51 -13.64
CA ILE A 142 0.89 -5.79 -13.47
C ILE A 142 0.62 -4.87 -14.66
N SER A 143 1.66 -4.18 -15.17
CA SER A 143 1.53 -3.29 -16.33
C SER A 143 1.27 -4.05 -17.65
N ASP A 144 1.88 -5.22 -17.81
CA ASP A 144 1.72 -6.06 -19.01
C ASP A 144 0.34 -6.75 -19.05
N ASP A 145 -0.22 -7.07 -17.88
CA ASP A 145 -1.59 -7.62 -17.75
C ASP A 145 -2.60 -6.51 -17.47
N ARG A 146 -3.05 -5.84 -18.52
CA ARG A 146 -4.05 -4.74 -18.43
C ARG A 146 -5.41 -5.17 -17.87
N SER A 147 -5.67 -6.47 -17.78
CA SER A 147 -6.90 -7.02 -17.20
C SER A 147 -6.79 -7.28 -15.69
N ALA A 148 -5.58 -7.26 -15.13
CA ALA A 148 -5.30 -7.65 -13.76
C ALA A 148 -5.89 -6.67 -12.72
N ILE A 149 -5.97 -5.38 -13.06
CA ILE A 149 -6.50 -4.34 -12.15
C ILE A 149 -7.58 -3.55 -12.89
N THR A 150 -8.82 -3.86 -12.60
CA THR A 150 -10.01 -3.18 -13.15
C THR A 150 -10.77 -2.40 -12.08
N ASP A 151 -10.56 -2.73 -10.80
CA ASP A 151 -11.18 -2.03 -9.69
C ASP A 151 -10.50 -0.68 -9.44
N PRO A 152 -11.25 0.44 -9.34
CA PRO A 152 -10.69 1.76 -9.08
C PRO A 152 -9.88 1.84 -7.78
N GLY A 153 -10.29 1.12 -6.73
CA GLY A 153 -9.57 1.09 -5.44
C GLY A 153 -8.23 0.36 -5.55
N GLU A 154 -8.16 -0.72 -6.31
CA GLU A 154 -6.88 -1.40 -6.60
C GLU A 154 -5.96 -0.54 -7.46
N LEU A 155 -6.51 0.22 -8.42
CA LEU A 155 -5.73 1.15 -9.23
C LEU A 155 -5.14 2.29 -8.39
N GLU A 156 -5.91 2.86 -7.48
CA GLU A 156 -5.44 3.86 -6.50
C GLU A 156 -4.29 3.28 -5.66
N ARG A 157 -4.44 2.07 -5.13
CA ARG A 157 -3.41 1.39 -4.35
C ARG A 157 -2.15 1.08 -5.18
N LEU A 158 -2.29 0.73 -6.46
CA LEU A 158 -1.15 0.52 -7.36
C LEU A 158 -0.38 1.83 -7.59
N ASN A 159 -1.08 2.92 -7.88
CA ASN A 159 -0.45 4.22 -8.07
C ASN A 159 0.31 4.66 -6.82
N TYR A 160 -0.30 4.46 -5.65
CA TYR A 160 0.37 4.69 -4.38
C TYR A 160 1.62 3.82 -4.21
N ALA A 161 1.52 2.52 -4.42
CA ALA A 161 2.65 1.59 -4.28
C ALA A 161 3.81 1.97 -5.22
N ARG A 162 3.51 2.41 -6.45
CA ARG A 162 4.53 2.90 -7.39
C ARG A 162 5.26 4.13 -6.86
N SER A 163 4.53 5.13 -6.39
CA SER A 163 5.13 6.33 -5.81
C SER A 163 5.95 5.99 -4.56
N GLU A 164 5.44 5.13 -3.69
CA GLU A 164 6.14 4.67 -2.49
C GLU A 164 7.44 3.90 -2.82
N PHE A 165 7.44 3.10 -3.87
CA PHE A 165 8.64 2.41 -4.36
C PHE A 165 9.74 3.40 -4.76
N PHE A 166 9.38 4.45 -5.52
CA PHE A 166 10.36 5.44 -5.95
C PHE A 166 10.82 6.32 -4.79
N ILE A 167 9.92 6.69 -3.86
CA ILE A 167 10.28 7.40 -2.62
C ILE A 167 11.26 6.56 -1.79
N ALA A 168 10.97 5.28 -1.55
CA ALA A 168 11.85 4.40 -0.79
C ALA A 168 13.21 4.22 -1.47
N SER A 169 13.23 4.14 -2.81
CA SER A 169 14.47 4.08 -3.59
C SER A 169 15.28 5.37 -3.48
N ALA A 170 14.64 6.53 -3.63
CA ALA A 170 15.28 7.84 -3.53
C ALA A 170 15.89 8.05 -2.13
N ILE A 171 15.14 7.75 -1.07
CA ILE A 171 15.62 7.84 0.31
C ILE A 171 16.84 6.92 0.52
N TYR A 172 16.81 5.70 0.00
CA TYR A 172 17.94 4.77 0.13
C TYR A 172 19.20 5.31 -0.56
N TYR A 173 19.07 5.78 -1.81
CA TYR A 173 20.19 6.34 -2.55
C TYR A 173 20.74 7.62 -1.89
N TYR A 174 19.86 8.46 -1.34
CA TYR A 174 20.25 9.65 -0.58
C TYR A 174 21.14 9.29 0.63
N TYR A 175 20.75 8.28 1.42
CA TYR A 175 21.57 7.82 2.55
C TYR A 175 22.91 7.21 2.13
N LEU A 176 22.99 6.65 0.93
CA LEU A 176 24.24 6.15 0.37
C LEU A 176 25.08 7.24 -0.30
N GLN A 177 24.66 8.51 -0.23
CA GLN A 177 25.30 9.65 -0.91
C GLN A 177 25.35 9.47 -2.43
N GLN A 178 24.40 8.76 -3.00
CA GLN A 178 24.23 8.54 -4.44
C GLN A 178 23.17 9.52 -4.97
N GLU A 179 23.54 10.80 -5.01
CA GLU A 179 22.64 11.91 -5.32
C GLU A 179 21.95 11.74 -6.68
N GLN A 180 22.72 11.41 -7.72
CA GLN A 180 22.18 11.22 -9.06
C GLN A 180 21.08 10.16 -9.11
N GLN A 181 21.30 9.00 -8.48
CA GLN A 181 20.31 7.92 -8.43
C GLN A 181 19.10 8.32 -7.57
N SER A 182 19.29 9.10 -6.51
CA SER A 182 18.21 9.65 -5.70
C SER A 182 17.30 10.57 -6.52
N LEU A 183 17.89 11.50 -7.27
CA LEU A 183 17.16 12.42 -8.16
C LEU A 183 16.47 11.68 -9.31
N GLU A 184 17.11 10.71 -9.92
CA GLU A 184 16.49 9.86 -10.94
C GLU A 184 15.27 9.14 -10.39
N ALA A 185 15.37 8.53 -9.21
CA ALA A 185 14.25 7.82 -8.59
C ALA A 185 13.08 8.77 -8.29
N ILE A 186 13.32 9.94 -7.72
CA ILE A 186 12.23 10.88 -7.39
C ILE A 186 11.57 11.48 -8.64
N ASN A 187 12.31 11.63 -9.74
CA ASN A 187 11.80 12.15 -11.01
C ASN A 187 10.89 11.14 -11.75
N GLU A 188 10.94 9.85 -11.40
CA GLU A 188 9.99 8.84 -11.91
C GLU A 188 8.57 8.98 -11.33
N ILE A 189 8.41 9.77 -10.25
CA ILE A 189 7.11 10.02 -9.63
C ILE A 189 6.36 11.04 -10.48
N LYS A 190 5.16 10.66 -10.91
CA LYS A 190 4.24 11.60 -11.56
C LYS A 190 3.50 12.39 -10.50
N VAL A 191 3.60 13.72 -10.60
CA VAL A 191 2.76 14.62 -9.81
C VAL A 191 1.41 14.71 -10.52
N ASP A 192 0.46 13.95 -10.04
CA ASP A 192 -0.91 13.88 -10.54
C ASP A 192 -1.91 13.96 -9.37
N GLU A 193 -3.19 13.96 -9.69
CA GLU A 193 -4.28 14.05 -8.71
C GLU A 193 -4.19 12.96 -7.60
N ALA A 194 -3.65 11.79 -7.93
CA ALA A 194 -3.48 10.70 -6.97
C ALA A 194 -2.39 11.03 -5.94
N LEU A 195 -1.25 11.57 -6.37
CA LEU A 195 -0.19 12.01 -5.47
C LEU A 195 -0.63 13.23 -4.66
N GLU A 196 -1.28 14.21 -5.30
CA GLU A 196 -1.77 15.43 -4.64
C GLU A 196 -2.82 15.13 -3.56
N SER A 197 -3.61 14.08 -3.74
CA SER A 197 -4.59 13.64 -2.73
C SER A 197 -3.98 12.88 -1.56
N ASP A 198 -2.78 12.28 -1.71
CA ASP A 198 -2.04 11.62 -0.64
C ASP A 198 -0.99 12.56 -0.03
N THR A 199 -1.44 13.31 0.96
CA THR A 199 -0.60 14.34 1.60
C THR A 199 0.68 13.81 2.23
N ALA A 200 0.72 12.54 2.66
CA ALA A 200 1.93 11.93 3.21
C ALA A 200 2.97 11.66 2.11
N GLN A 201 2.55 11.12 0.96
CA GLN A 201 3.45 10.90 -0.17
C GLN A 201 3.91 12.22 -0.79
N LEU A 202 3.02 13.19 -0.91
CA LEU A 202 3.34 14.52 -1.42
C LEU A 202 4.38 15.21 -0.51
N LEU A 203 4.25 15.06 0.81
CA LEU A 203 5.24 15.55 1.77
C LEU A 203 6.62 14.92 1.53
N TYR A 204 6.69 13.61 1.40
CA TYR A 204 7.97 12.93 1.11
C TYR A 204 8.54 13.31 -0.24
N TYR A 205 7.69 13.46 -1.26
CA TYR A 205 8.12 13.93 -2.58
C TYR A 205 8.78 15.30 -2.49
N TYR A 206 8.12 16.28 -1.87
CA TYR A 206 8.69 17.62 -1.71
C TYR A 206 9.94 17.63 -0.82
N TYR A 207 9.94 16.85 0.25
CA TYR A 207 11.12 16.69 1.10
C TYR A 207 12.33 16.21 0.28
N MET A 208 12.17 15.17 -0.52
CA MET A 208 13.25 14.60 -1.33
C MET A 208 13.69 15.56 -2.44
N LYS A 209 12.74 16.28 -3.07
CA LYS A 209 13.05 17.30 -4.07
C LYS A 209 13.82 18.49 -3.48
N GLY A 210 13.53 18.87 -2.26
CA GLY A 210 14.17 20.00 -1.57
C GLY A 210 15.43 19.62 -0.81
N SER A 211 15.71 18.31 -0.62
CA SER A 211 16.90 17.83 0.09
C SER A 211 17.99 17.32 -0.86
N GLY A 212 17.76 17.37 -2.17
CA GLY A 212 18.58 16.71 -3.18
C GLY A 212 19.94 17.36 -3.44
N GLY A 213 20.19 18.58 -2.99
CA GLY A 213 21.41 19.28 -3.32
C GLY A 213 22.45 19.31 -2.19
N MET A 214 23.60 18.69 -2.35
CA MET A 214 24.82 19.21 -1.74
C MET A 214 25.25 20.41 -2.58
N TYR A 215 24.97 21.63 -2.08
CA TYR A 215 25.35 22.85 -2.79
C TYR A 215 26.87 23.02 -2.80
N GLU A 216 27.43 23.08 -3.99
CA GLU A 216 28.77 23.60 -4.19
C GLU A 216 28.71 25.13 -4.19
N ALA A 217 29.86 25.77 -3.92
CA ALA A 217 29.91 27.22 -3.80
C ALA A 217 29.49 27.98 -5.09
N ASP A 218 29.47 27.31 -6.23
CA ASP A 218 29.10 27.80 -7.55
C ASP A 218 27.69 27.34 -8.03
N THR A 219 26.92 26.65 -7.16
CA THR A 219 25.55 26.23 -7.49
C THR A 219 24.73 27.50 -7.86
N PRO A 220 24.05 27.52 -9.03
CA PRO A 220 23.21 28.64 -9.43
C PRO A 220 22.14 28.97 -8.39
N GLN A 221 21.95 30.26 -8.11
CA GLN A 221 21.02 30.71 -7.06
C GLN A 221 19.56 30.34 -7.34
N ASP A 222 19.14 30.22 -8.59
CA ASP A 222 17.80 29.80 -8.98
C ASP A 222 17.54 28.31 -8.67
N VAL A 223 18.57 27.49 -8.78
CA VAL A 223 18.49 26.06 -8.35
C VAL A 223 18.29 25.97 -6.85
N VAL A 224 19.10 26.69 -6.08
CA VAL A 224 19.00 26.75 -4.60
C VAL A 224 17.62 27.25 -4.15
N LEU A 225 17.10 28.29 -4.80
CA LEU A 225 15.78 28.83 -4.50
C LEU A 225 14.66 27.84 -4.88
N GLY A 226 14.81 27.12 -5.99
CA GLY A 226 13.86 26.08 -6.42
C GLY A 226 13.72 24.97 -5.38
N GLU A 227 14.84 24.46 -4.87
CA GLU A 227 14.84 23.42 -3.84
C GLU A 227 14.29 23.93 -2.50
N PHE A 228 14.63 25.15 -2.13
CA PHE A 228 14.07 25.78 -0.93
C PHE A 228 12.54 25.93 -0.98
N ASN A 229 11.97 26.21 -2.14
CA ASN A 229 10.52 26.26 -2.32
C ASN A 229 9.86 24.89 -2.05
N TYR A 230 10.47 23.77 -2.48
CA TYR A 230 9.96 22.44 -2.14
C TYR A 230 9.95 22.17 -0.63
N LEU A 231 10.98 22.63 0.10
CA LEU A 231 11.01 22.50 1.57
C LEU A 231 9.94 23.37 2.24
N ILE A 232 9.62 24.54 1.71
CA ILE A 232 8.51 25.37 2.20
C ILE A 232 7.17 24.67 1.98
N GLU A 233 6.93 24.09 0.81
CA GLU A 233 5.72 23.32 0.54
C GLU A 233 5.62 22.10 1.48
N CYS A 234 6.71 21.37 1.68
CA CYS A 234 6.79 20.27 2.64
C CYS A 234 6.40 20.73 4.07
N LEU A 235 6.93 21.86 4.53
CA LEU A 235 6.62 22.45 5.83
C LEU A 235 5.15 22.88 5.92
N GLY A 236 4.58 23.42 4.85
CA GLY A 236 3.17 23.80 4.75
C GLY A 236 2.27 22.59 4.97
N ILE A 237 2.47 21.51 4.22
CA ILE A 237 1.74 20.26 4.33
C ILE A 237 1.88 19.66 5.75
N SER A 238 3.12 19.62 6.30
CA SER A 238 3.36 19.10 7.63
C SER A 238 2.54 19.82 8.70
N ARG A 239 2.46 21.15 8.63
CA ARG A 239 1.69 21.96 9.58
C ARG A 239 0.19 21.81 9.40
N GLU A 240 -0.30 21.78 8.16
CA GLU A 240 -1.72 21.68 7.84
C GLU A 240 -2.30 20.34 8.28
N TYR A 241 -1.58 19.24 8.04
CA TYR A 241 -2.07 17.88 8.30
C TYR A 241 -1.51 17.27 9.59
N GLY A 242 -0.68 17.99 10.35
CA GLY A 242 -0.14 17.54 11.63
C GLY A 242 0.87 16.40 11.52
N TYR A 243 1.61 16.34 10.42
CA TYR A 243 2.74 15.41 10.29
C TYR A 243 3.93 15.96 11.10
N VAL A 244 4.47 15.13 11.99
CA VAL A 244 5.59 15.50 12.87
C VAL A 244 6.85 14.73 12.49
#